data_e73c788e9d9ae966eda6dbf4f153a502
#
_entry.id   e73c788e9d9ae966eda6dbf4f153a502
#
_cell.length_a   1.000
_cell.length_b   1.000
_cell.length_c   1.000
_cell.angle_alpha   90.00
_cell.angle_beta   90.00
_cell.angle_gamma   90.00
#
_symmetry.space_group_name_H-M   'P 1'
#
loop_
_entity.id
_entity.type
_entity.pdbx_description
1 polymer ?
#
loop_
_entity_poly.entity_id
_entity_poly.type
_entity_poly.pdbx_seq_one_letter_code
_entity_poly.pdbx_strand_id
1 'polypeptide(L)'
;MQTITKVALDAMGGDNAPAEIVKGAVDAVSSREDIKVFLVGQEDVVREELQKYPYPQERIEVVDAPEVIEMAEPPVQAIRKKKQSSLVVGMNMVKQREADAFVSAGSSGAVLVGGQTIVGRIRGIKRPPLAPIIPTETGISLLIDCGANVDARPEHLLQFAKMGSVYMENVVGIKNPRVAIVNIGAEEEKGNALVKETFPLLKECEDINFVGSIEAREIPHGGADVIVCEAFVGNVILKLYEGLSSTLIGVIKAGLMSNLKSKIGAALALPSLKKTLKAFDASQYGGAPLLGLNGLVVKTHGSSKAKEITNSIYQCVTFREENINEIIKERIVDSKNNEEE
;
A
#
# COMPACT_ATOMS: atom_id res chain seq x y z
N MET A 1 -5.48 27.69 9.70
CA MET A 1 -4.25 27.38 8.93
C MET A 1 -4.38 25.94 8.47
N GLN A 2 -4.21 25.70 7.18
CA GLN A 2 -4.21 24.35 6.66
C GLN A 2 -3.00 23.60 7.22
N THR A 3 -3.19 22.42 7.81
CA THR A 3 -2.11 21.70 8.46
C THR A 3 -1.27 21.00 7.40
N ILE A 4 0.02 21.29 7.31
CA ILE A 4 0.94 20.71 6.33
C ILE A 4 1.22 19.24 6.69
N THR A 5 1.02 18.33 5.75
CA THR A 5 1.43 16.94 5.85
C THR A 5 2.88 16.78 5.43
N LYS A 6 3.68 16.20 6.29
CA LYS A 6 5.12 15.98 6.12
C LYS A 6 5.39 14.52 5.73
N VAL A 7 5.96 14.31 4.56
CA VAL A 7 6.23 12.95 4.05
C VAL A 7 7.73 12.77 3.87
N ALA A 8 8.30 11.78 4.55
CA ALA A 8 9.65 11.29 4.27
C ALA A 8 9.58 10.32 3.08
N LEU A 9 10.31 10.60 2.03
CA LEU A 9 10.30 9.84 0.78
C LEU A 9 11.70 9.26 0.52
N ASP A 10 11.78 7.94 0.46
CA ASP A 10 13.02 7.22 0.12
C ASP A 10 13.41 7.50 -1.33
N ALA A 11 14.34 8.43 -1.53
CA ALA A 11 14.77 8.87 -2.85
C ALA A 11 15.62 7.84 -3.59
N MET A 12 16.15 6.83 -2.88
CA MET A 12 17.08 5.83 -3.43
C MET A 12 16.42 4.46 -3.66
N GLY A 13 15.16 4.29 -3.26
CA GLY A 13 14.46 3.01 -3.34
C GLY A 13 13.73 2.80 -4.68
N GLY A 14 13.89 1.59 -5.26
CA GLY A 14 13.19 1.17 -6.48
C GLY A 14 14.02 1.27 -7.75
N ASP A 15 13.48 0.67 -8.84
CA ASP A 15 14.19 0.49 -10.12
C ASP A 15 14.39 1.81 -10.88
N ASN A 16 13.57 2.82 -10.58
CA ASN A 16 13.55 4.12 -11.26
C ASN A 16 14.06 5.27 -10.36
N ALA A 17 14.67 4.93 -9.23
CA ALA A 17 15.28 5.92 -8.34
C ALA A 17 16.58 6.49 -8.94
N PRO A 18 16.90 7.77 -8.68
CA PRO A 18 16.09 8.75 -7.97
C PRO A 18 15.08 9.48 -8.87
N ALA A 19 15.19 9.35 -10.21
CA ALA A 19 14.53 10.21 -11.19
C ALA A 19 13.00 10.27 -11.02
N GLU A 20 12.34 9.12 -11.03
CA GLU A 20 10.86 9.07 -10.90
C GLU A 20 10.40 9.41 -9.47
N ILE A 21 11.22 9.15 -8.47
CA ILE A 21 10.90 9.48 -7.07
C ILE A 21 10.93 11.00 -6.87
N VAL A 22 12.03 11.65 -7.30
CA VAL A 22 12.17 13.11 -7.20
C VAL A 22 11.08 13.81 -8.02
N LYS A 23 10.83 13.35 -9.26
CA LYS A 23 9.76 13.89 -10.08
C LYS A 23 8.39 13.77 -9.40
N GLY A 24 8.07 12.63 -8.80
CA GLY A 24 6.81 12.42 -8.08
C GLY A 24 6.65 13.34 -6.88
N ALA A 25 7.72 13.62 -6.15
CA ALA A 25 7.74 14.60 -5.07
C ALA A 25 7.46 16.02 -5.59
N VAL A 26 8.14 16.42 -6.67
CA VAL A 26 7.94 17.74 -7.32
C VAL A 26 6.51 17.89 -7.80
N ASP A 27 5.96 16.88 -8.48
CA ASP A 27 4.58 16.89 -8.97
C ASP A 27 3.57 17.04 -7.82
N ALA A 28 3.81 16.36 -6.68
CA ALA A 28 2.96 16.43 -5.50
C ALA A 28 2.92 17.84 -4.88
N VAL A 29 4.08 18.42 -4.58
CA VAL A 29 4.15 19.74 -3.93
C VAL A 29 3.77 20.89 -4.87
N SER A 30 3.89 20.70 -6.19
CA SER A 30 3.47 21.69 -7.18
C SER A 30 1.95 21.71 -7.35
N SER A 31 1.29 20.60 -7.08
CA SER A 31 -0.17 20.47 -7.26
C SER A 31 -0.98 20.76 -6.00
N ARG A 32 -0.36 20.65 -4.79
CA ARG A 32 -1.02 20.87 -3.49
C ARG A 32 -0.14 21.70 -2.57
N GLU A 33 -0.77 22.61 -1.82
CA GLU A 33 -0.07 23.52 -0.91
C GLU A 33 0.12 22.99 0.51
N ASP A 34 -0.57 21.93 0.87
CA ASP A 34 -0.61 21.30 2.19
C ASP A 34 0.39 20.14 2.37
N ILE A 35 1.40 20.06 1.49
CA ILE A 35 2.40 18.99 1.49
C ILE A 35 3.81 19.57 1.65
N LYS A 36 4.61 18.97 2.53
CA LYS A 36 6.07 19.09 2.57
C LYS A 36 6.70 17.72 2.41
N VAL A 37 7.68 17.58 1.52
CA VAL A 37 8.40 16.33 1.27
C VAL A 37 9.84 16.45 1.74
N PHE A 38 10.30 15.46 2.53
CA PHE A 38 11.69 15.22 2.81
C PHE A 38 12.20 14.14 1.85
N LEU A 39 13.05 14.52 0.89
CA LEU A 39 13.73 13.57 0.01
C LEU A 39 14.95 13.01 0.74
N VAL A 40 14.84 11.76 1.18
CA VAL A 40 15.88 11.10 1.98
C VAL A 40 16.74 10.24 1.07
N GLY A 41 18.02 10.58 0.95
CA GLY A 41 18.95 9.87 0.05
C GLY A 41 20.31 10.53 -0.04
N GLN A 42 21.14 10.07 -0.97
CA GLN A 42 22.44 10.65 -1.23
C GLN A 42 22.29 12.08 -1.72
N GLU A 43 22.72 13.05 -0.90
CA GLU A 43 22.43 14.48 -1.09
C GLU A 43 22.78 14.98 -2.47
N ASP A 44 24.01 14.71 -2.95
CA ASP A 44 24.48 15.19 -4.26
C ASP A 44 23.62 14.65 -5.40
N VAL A 45 23.28 13.36 -5.36
CA VAL A 45 22.46 12.68 -6.37
C VAL A 45 21.03 13.23 -6.41
N VAL A 46 20.44 13.44 -5.24
CA VAL A 46 19.08 13.98 -5.11
C VAL A 46 19.02 15.44 -5.56
N ARG A 47 20.02 16.26 -5.19
CA ARG A 47 20.08 17.67 -5.59
C ARG A 47 20.31 17.83 -7.10
N GLU A 48 21.16 17.00 -7.72
CA GLU A 48 21.35 16.99 -9.17
C GLU A 48 20.02 16.69 -9.90
N GLU A 49 19.25 15.72 -9.41
CA GLU A 49 17.95 15.39 -10.00
C GLU A 49 16.92 16.51 -9.81
N LEU A 50 16.86 17.15 -8.64
CA LEU A 50 15.97 18.27 -8.34
C LEU A 50 16.22 19.49 -9.24
N GLN A 51 17.47 19.75 -9.65
CA GLN A 51 17.80 20.88 -10.53
C GLN A 51 17.10 20.82 -11.89
N LYS A 52 16.60 19.65 -12.29
CA LYS A 52 15.89 19.47 -13.57
C LYS A 52 14.46 20.03 -13.56
N TYR A 53 13.93 20.38 -12.39
CA TYR A 53 12.53 20.77 -12.21
C TYR A 53 12.39 22.11 -11.47
N PRO A 54 11.42 22.96 -11.86
CA PRO A 54 10.97 24.06 -11.00
C PRO A 54 10.08 23.50 -9.89
N TYR A 55 10.30 23.92 -8.63
CA TYR A 55 9.46 23.54 -7.50
C TYR A 55 9.49 24.61 -6.39
N PRO A 56 8.48 24.67 -5.50
CA PRO A 56 8.49 25.54 -4.33
C PRO A 56 9.53 25.04 -3.31
N GLN A 57 10.65 25.77 -3.19
CA GLN A 57 11.83 25.32 -2.43
C GLN A 57 11.57 25.08 -0.96
N GLU A 58 10.64 25.82 -0.36
CA GLU A 58 10.23 25.66 1.03
C GLU A 58 9.46 24.37 1.34
N ARG A 59 9.00 23.65 0.28
CA ARG A 59 8.19 22.42 0.40
C ARG A 59 8.94 21.13 0.10
N ILE A 60 10.17 21.23 -0.39
CA ILE A 60 11.05 20.07 -0.54
C ILE A 60 12.34 20.34 0.24
N GLU A 61 12.68 19.39 1.08
CA GLU A 61 13.94 19.39 1.83
C GLU A 61 14.72 18.10 1.54
N VAL A 62 16.01 18.21 1.27
CA VAL A 62 16.87 17.04 1.08
C VAL A 62 17.50 16.68 2.41
N VAL A 63 17.36 15.41 2.78
CA VAL A 63 17.95 14.83 3.99
C VAL A 63 19.01 13.83 3.57
N ASP A 64 20.26 14.08 3.93
CA ASP A 64 21.37 13.21 3.53
C ASP A 64 21.27 11.83 4.18
N ALA A 65 21.40 10.80 3.34
CA ALA A 65 21.45 9.40 3.73
C ALA A 65 22.34 8.65 2.74
N PRO A 66 23.65 8.53 3.04
CA PRO A 66 24.63 8.05 2.07
C PRO A 66 24.56 6.55 1.78
N GLU A 67 23.89 5.76 2.63
CA GLU A 67 23.77 4.31 2.42
C GLU A 67 22.48 3.96 1.69
N VAL A 68 22.54 2.92 0.84
CA VAL A 68 21.37 2.37 0.13
C VAL A 68 21.20 0.91 0.49
N ILE A 69 19.96 0.50 0.82
CA ILE A 69 19.60 -0.91 0.99
C ILE A 69 19.13 -1.45 -0.35
N GLU A 70 19.87 -2.42 -0.88
CA GLU A 70 19.57 -3.05 -2.17
C GLU A 70 18.41 -4.04 -2.07
N MET A 71 17.74 -4.30 -3.22
CA MET A 71 16.56 -5.17 -3.28
C MET A 71 16.84 -6.62 -2.83
N ALA A 72 18.06 -7.13 -3.08
CA ALA A 72 18.45 -8.50 -2.80
C ALA A 72 19.09 -8.70 -1.40
N GLU A 73 19.28 -7.63 -0.63
CA GLU A 73 19.90 -7.74 0.70
C GLU A 73 18.96 -8.41 1.71
N PRO A 74 19.49 -9.25 2.62
CA PRO A 74 18.70 -9.80 3.71
C PRO A 74 18.13 -8.69 4.60
N PRO A 75 16.79 -8.52 4.68
CA PRO A 75 16.14 -7.34 5.25
C PRO A 75 16.56 -7.01 6.67
N VAL A 76 16.57 -8.02 7.56
CA VAL A 76 16.91 -7.84 8.98
C VAL A 76 18.36 -7.37 9.16
N GLN A 77 19.28 -7.91 8.36
CA GLN A 77 20.68 -7.51 8.44
C GLN A 77 20.91 -6.13 7.86
N ALA A 78 20.25 -5.81 6.75
CA ALA A 78 20.33 -4.51 6.10
C ALA A 78 19.87 -3.38 7.05
N ILE A 79 18.67 -3.51 7.65
CA ILE A 79 18.15 -2.56 8.65
C ILE A 79 19.08 -2.42 9.87
N ARG A 80 19.72 -3.50 10.31
CA ARG A 80 20.62 -3.46 11.48
C ARG A 80 21.96 -2.82 11.18
N LYS A 81 22.51 -3.01 9.99
CA LYS A 81 23.88 -2.56 9.61
C LYS A 81 23.86 -1.17 8.98
N LYS A 82 22.96 -0.90 8.04
CA LYS A 82 22.90 0.36 7.26
C LYS A 82 22.03 1.41 7.95
N LYS A 83 22.55 1.95 9.05
CA LYS A 83 21.83 2.95 9.87
C LYS A 83 21.64 4.29 9.20
N GLN A 84 22.49 4.62 8.22
CA GLN A 84 22.46 5.84 7.42
C GLN A 84 21.80 5.61 6.05
N SER A 85 21.04 4.52 5.89
CA SER A 85 20.28 4.31 4.65
C SER A 85 19.04 5.19 4.61
N SER A 86 18.65 5.59 3.39
CA SER A 86 17.44 6.40 3.14
C SER A 86 16.19 5.81 3.82
N LEU A 87 16.06 4.49 3.80
CA LEU A 87 14.97 3.77 4.44
C LEU A 87 15.01 3.91 5.98
N VAL A 88 16.17 3.70 6.62
CA VAL A 88 16.30 3.76 8.08
C VAL A 88 16.18 5.21 8.57
N VAL A 89 16.79 6.16 7.89
CA VAL A 89 16.72 7.59 8.22
C VAL A 89 15.26 8.08 8.09
N GLY A 90 14.61 7.83 6.95
CA GLY A 90 13.22 8.24 6.73
C GLY A 90 12.23 7.65 7.73
N MET A 91 12.38 6.38 8.09
CA MET A 91 11.54 5.77 9.13
C MET A 91 11.81 6.32 10.54
N ASN A 92 13.06 6.71 10.85
CA ASN A 92 13.35 7.38 12.10
C ASN A 92 12.71 8.78 12.18
N MET A 93 12.62 9.53 11.07
CA MET A 93 11.88 10.79 11.01
C MET A 93 10.40 10.61 11.39
N VAL A 94 9.77 9.51 10.92
CA VAL A 94 8.39 9.18 11.32
C VAL A 94 8.32 8.83 12.81
N LYS A 95 9.23 8.00 13.33
CA LYS A 95 9.30 7.65 14.75
C LYS A 95 9.46 8.89 15.64
N GLN A 96 10.26 9.86 15.21
CA GLN A 96 10.55 11.10 15.94
C GLN A 96 9.47 12.18 15.75
N ARG A 97 8.45 11.89 14.92
CA ARG A 97 7.37 12.82 14.53
C ARG A 97 7.85 14.05 13.77
N GLU A 98 9.00 13.96 13.12
CA GLU A 98 9.49 14.96 12.17
C GLU A 98 8.74 14.86 10.84
N ALA A 99 8.35 13.64 10.47
CA ALA A 99 7.46 13.34 9.34
C ALA A 99 6.22 12.58 9.82
N ASP A 100 5.08 12.76 9.14
CA ASP A 100 3.80 12.08 9.41
C ASP A 100 3.76 10.69 8.76
N ALA A 101 4.47 10.52 7.64
CA ALA A 101 4.49 9.29 6.86
C ALA A 101 5.84 9.03 6.20
N PHE A 102 6.08 7.77 5.87
CA PHE A 102 7.23 7.31 5.07
C PHE A 102 6.75 6.58 3.83
N VAL A 103 7.31 6.90 2.66
CA VAL A 103 7.01 6.25 1.38
C VAL A 103 8.28 5.69 0.77
N SER A 104 8.26 4.44 0.29
CA SER A 104 9.41 3.81 -0.36
C SER A 104 9.00 2.85 -1.48
N ALA A 105 9.73 2.89 -2.59
CA ALA A 105 9.69 1.90 -3.66
C ALA A 105 10.77 0.80 -3.49
N GLY A 106 11.61 0.88 -2.46
CA GLY A 106 12.71 -0.05 -2.18
C GLY A 106 12.29 -1.45 -1.75
N SER A 107 13.21 -2.21 -1.17
CA SER A 107 13.00 -3.60 -0.75
C SER A 107 11.80 -3.78 0.17
N SER A 108 10.79 -4.54 -0.26
CA SER A 108 9.57 -4.80 0.53
C SER A 108 9.90 -5.42 1.90
N GLY A 109 10.84 -6.38 1.93
CA GLY A 109 11.28 -6.98 3.18
C GLY A 109 11.91 -5.96 4.14
N ALA A 110 12.74 -5.04 3.62
CA ALA A 110 13.36 -4.00 4.44
C ALA A 110 12.31 -2.99 4.95
N VAL A 111 11.35 -2.60 4.11
CA VAL A 111 10.23 -1.72 4.51
C VAL A 111 9.39 -2.36 5.63
N LEU A 112 9.06 -3.65 5.50
CA LEU A 112 8.28 -4.38 6.52
C LEU A 112 9.04 -4.51 7.84
N VAL A 113 10.32 -4.91 7.79
CA VAL A 113 11.16 -5.02 8.99
C VAL A 113 11.37 -3.65 9.64
N GLY A 114 11.69 -2.62 8.85
CA GLY A 114 11.90 -1.25 9.35
C GLY A 114 10.61 -0.67 9.95
N GLY A 115 9.47 -0.83 9.29
CA GLY A 115 8.18 -0.40 9.81
C GLY A 115 7.88 -0.99 11.19
N GLN A 116 8.07 -2.30 11.34
CA GLN A 116 7.81 -2.98 12.61
C GLN A 116 8.84 -2.64 13.72
N THR A 117 10.12 -2.48 13.37
CA THR A 117 11.20 -2.36 14.37
C THR A 117 11.60 -0.92 14.67
N ILE A 118 11.42 0.00 13.73
CA ILE A 118 11.77 1.43 13.88
C ILE A 118 10.54 2.25 14.23
N VAL A 119 9.52 2.26 13.35
CA VAL A 119 8.28 3.02 13.56
C VAL A 119 7.48 2.43 14.72
N GLY A 120 7.43 1.12 14.79
CA GLY A 120 6.77 0.38 15.86
C GLY A 120 5.25 0.27 15.66
N ARG A 121 4.63 -0.67 16.40
CA ARG A 121 3.21 -0.99 16.31
C ARG A 121 2.37 -0.15 17.26
N ILE A 122 1.16 0.18 16.88
CA ILE A 122 0.13 0.69 17.81
C ILE A 122 -0.08 -0.35 18.90
N ARG A 123 -0.21 0.11 20.17
CA ARG A 123 -0.48 -0.78 21.29
C ARG A 123 -1.78 -1.56 21.05
N GLY A 124 -1.77 -2.88 21.24
CA GLY A 124 -2.90 -3.76 20.96
C GLY A 124 -2.86 -4.42 19.58
N ILE A 125 -2.17 -3.84 18.59
CA ILE A 125 -1.95 -4.48 17.30
C ILE A 125 -0.90 -5.59 17.43
N LYS A 126 -1.30 -6.82 17.09
CA LYS A 126 -0.42 -7.99 17.18
C LYS A 126 0.55 -8.06 16.00
N ARG A 127 0.05 -7.82 14.79
CA ARG A 127 0.82 -7.88 13.53
C ARG A 127 0.34 -6.81 12.55
N PRO A 128 1.19 -5.90 12.08
CA PRO A 128 0.88 -4.95 11.01
C PRO A 128 0.81 -5.69 9.66
N PRO A 129 -0.33 -5.64 8.94
CA PRO A 129 -0.46 -6.21 7.60
C PRO A 129 -0.05 -5.23 6.52
N LEU A 130 0.39 -5.74 5.36
CA LEU A 130 0.54 -4.99 4.12
C LEU A 130 -0.75 -5.09 3.30
N ALA A 131 -1.35 -3.95 2.95
CA ALA A 131 -2.71 -3.91 2.43
C ALA A 131 -2.82 -3.16 1.08
N PRO A 132 -2.40 -3.76 -0.05
CA PRO A 132 -2.57 -3.16 -1.37
C PRO A 132 -4.04 -3.12 -1.80
N ILE A 133 -4.38 -2.07 -2.55
CA ILE A 133 -5.61 -2.01 -3.34
C ILE A 133 -5.41 -2.74 -4.65
N ILE A 134 -6.39 -3.55 -5.02
CA ILE A 134 -6.46 -4.26 -6.30
C ILE A 134 -7.71 -3.81 -7.08
N PRO A 135 -7.60 -3.66 -8.43
CA PRO A 135 -8.75 -3.31 -9.26
C PRO A 135 -9.67 -4.51 -9.44
N THR A 136 -10.97 -4.25 -9.54
CA THR A 136 -11.99 -5.24 -9.82
C THR A 136 -12.94 -4.75 -10.92
N GLU A 137 -13.81 -5.62 -11.42
CA GLU A 137 -14.81 -5.26 -12.43
C GLU A 137 -15.76 -4.15 -11.95
N THR A 138 -16.08 -4.14 -10.66
CA THR A 138 -17.01 -3.19 -10.05
C THR A 138 -16.35 -2.01 -9.35
N GLY A 139 -15.01 -1.92 -9.40
CA GLY A 139 -14.24 -0.85 -8.74
C GLY A 139 -12.92 -1.34 -8.19
N ILE A 140 -12.79 -1.36 -6.87
CA ILE A 140 -11.55 -1.78 -6.18
C ILE A 140 -11.86 -2.61 -4.94
N SER A 141 -10.89 -3.44 -4.54
CA SER A 141 -10.90 -4.14 -3.25
C SER A 141 -9.55 -3.97 -2.54
N LEU A 142 -9.57 -4.02 -1.22
CA LEU A 142 -8.35 -4.08 -0.40
C LEU A 142 -8.01 -5.54 -0.14
N LEU A 143 -6.83 -5.98 -0.52
CA LEU A 143 -6.32 -7.32 -0.21
C LEU A 143 -5.39 -7.24 1.01
N ILE A 144 -5.69 -7.97 2.07
CA ILE A 144 -5.00 -7.86 3.36
C ILE A 144 -4.89 -9.22 4.06
N ASP A 145 -3.71 -9.74 4.34
CA ASP A 145 -2.33 -9.28 4.24
C ASP A 145 -1.65 -9.78 2.95
N CYS A 146 -0.70 -9.00 2.43
CA CYS A 146 0.02 -9.33 1.20
C CYS A 146 1.55 -9.36 1.38
N GLY A 147 2.06 -10.12 2.34
CA GLY A 147 3.50 -10.36 2.44
C GLY A 147 4.17 -9.99 3.77
N ALA A 148 3.43 -9.48 4.76
CA ALA A 148 4.01 -9.12 6.04
C ALA A 148 4.00 -10.28 7.06
N ASN A 149 2.95 -11.12 7.08
CA ASN A 149 2.73 -12.12 8.13
C ASN A 149 2.34 -13.47 7.55
N VAL A 150 3.34 -14.30 7.20
CA VAL A 150 3.13 -15.64 6.62
C VAL A 150 2.49 -16.60 7.63
N ASP A 151 2.96 -16.57 8.88
CA ASP A 151 2.45 -17.38 9.97
C ASP A 151 1.41 -16.60 10.79
N ALA A 152 0.28 -16.25 10.15
CA ALA A 152 -0.82 -15.58 10.82
C ALA A 152 -1.62 -16.54 11.71
N ARG A 153 -2.31 -15.96 12.71
CA ARG A 153 -3.25 -16.66 13.60
C ARG A 153 -4.65 -16.08 13.42
N PRO A 154 -5.70 -16.78 13.87
CA PRO A 154 -7.08 -16.30 13.73
C PRO A 154 -7.29 -14.86 14.22
N GLU A 155 -6.75 -14.53 15.40
CA GLU A 155 -6.85 -13.19 15.96
C GLU A 155 -6.09 -12.11 15.14
N HIS A 156 -5.09 -12.49 14.32
CA HIS A 156 -4.44 -11.54 13.40
C HIS A 156 -5.38 -11.21 12.23
N LEU A 157 -6.03 -12.23 11.64
CA LEU A 157 -6.95 -12.05 10.53
C LEU A 157 -8.17 -11.22 10.95
N LEU A 158 -8.67 -11.40 12.18
CA LEU A 158 -9.71 -10.54 12.74
C LEU A 158 -9.26 -9.08 12.83
N GLN A 159 -8.03 -8.82 13.32
CA GLN A 159 -7.48 -7.47 13.33
C GLN A 159 -7.28 -6.91 11.91
N PHE A 160 -6.89 -7.74 10.94
CA PHE A 160 -6.76 -7.33 9.53
C PHE A 160 -8.11 -6.92 8.95
N ALA A 161 -9.17 -7.67 9.23
CA ALA A 161 -10.53 -7.35 8.83
C ALA A 161 -10.98 -5.98 9.36
N LYS A 162 -10.78 -5.74 10.66
CA LYS A 162 -11.11 -4.44 11.31
C LYS A 162 -10.29 -3.29 10.70
N MET A 163 -8.97 -3.45 10.55
CA MET A 163 -8.10 -2.42 9.96
C MET A 163 -8.44 -2.16 8.50
N GLY A 164 -8.73 -3.20 7.73
CA GLY A 164 -9.16 -3.10 6.34
C GLY A 164 -10.48 -2.36 6.20
N SER A 165 -11.47 -2.65 7.06
CA SER A 165 -12.74 -1.92 7.10
C SER A 165 -12.54 -0.44 7.39
N VAL A 166 -11.74 -0.09 8.41
CA VAL A 166 -11.41 1.31 8.72
C VAL A 166 -10.78 2.02 7.52
N TYR A 167 -9.84 1.36 6.87
CA TYR A 167 -9.15 1.94 5.72
C TYR A 167 -10.10 2.18 4.54
N MET A 168 -10.91 1.18 4.17
CA MET A 168 -11.84 1.30 3.04
C MET A 168 -12.95 2.33 3.31
N GLU A 169 -13.39 2.44 4.55
CA GLU A 169 -14.41 3.40 4.94
C GLU A 169 -13.89 4.84 4.93
N ASN A 170 -12.73 5.10 5.52
CA ASN A 170 -12.28 6.46 5.78
C ASN A 170 -11.29 6.99 4.72
N VAL A 171 -10.45 6.13 4.12
CA VAL A 171 -9.50 6.57 3.08
C VAL A 171 -10.10 6.47 1.70
N VAL A 172 -10.84 5.38 1.42
CA VAL A 172 -11.42 5.12 0.11
C VAL A 172 -12.85 5.67 -0.02
N GLY A 173 -13.57 5.78 1.11
CA GLY A 173 -14.93 6.33 1.16
C GLY A 173 -16.03 5.30 0.90
N ILE A 174 -15.76 3.99 0.98
CA ILE A 174 -16.75 2.92 0.84
C ILE A 174 -17.41 2.70 2.20
N LYS A 175 -18.64 3.16 2.34
CA LYS A 175 -19.42 2.99 3.59
C LYS A 175 -19.79 1.53 3.82
N ASN A 176 -19.60 1.07 5.07
CA ASN A 176 -19.90 -0.29 5.51
C ASN A 176 -19.33 -1.37 4.56
N PRO A 177 -17.99 -1.39 4.34
CA PRO A 177 -17.35 -2.23 3.34
C PRO A 177 -17.57 -3.71 3.64
N ARG A 178 -17.89 -4.48 2.60
CA ARG A 178 -18.09 -5.92 2.66
C ARG A 178 -16.76 -6.62 2.91
N VAL A 179 -16.67 -7.37 3.99
CA VAL A 179 -15.48 -8.12 4.39
C VAL A 179 -15.65 -9.60 4.09
N ALA A 180 -14.73 -10.22 3.38
CA ALA A 180 -14.72 -11.65 3.14
C ALA A 180 -13.35 -12.27 3.46
N ILE A 181 -13.36 -13.55 3.89
CA ILE A 181 -12.12 -14.33 4.05
C ILE A 181 -11.88 -15.18 2.81
N VAL A 182 -10.62 -15.20 2.33
CA VAL A 182 -10.24 -16.07 1.20
C VAL A 182 -10.38 -17.54 1.59
N ASN A 183 -11.11 -18.29 0.77
CA ASN A 183 -11.35 -19.72 0.99
C ASN A 183 -11.33 -20.49 -0.35
N ILE A 184 -11.38 -21.82 -0.29
CA ILE A 184 -11.44 -22.74 -1.43
C ILE A 184 -12.88 -23.09 -1.85
N GLY A 185 -13.88 -22.52 -1.19
CA GLY A 185 -15.31 -22.67 -1.46
C GLY A 185 -16.12 -21.78 -0.54
N ALA A 186 -17.41 -21.62 -0.85
CA ALA A 186 -18.31 -20.72 -0.12
C ALA A 186 -18.76 -21.29 1.25
N GLU A 187 -18.66 -22.61 1.46
CA GLU A 187 -19.15 -23.29 2.66
C GLU A 187 -18.22 -23.06 3.87
N GLU A 188 -18.80 -22.85 5.06
CA GLU A 188 -18.08 -22.52 6.31
C GLU A 188 -17.08 -23.62 6.73
N GLU A 189 -17.41 -24.88 6.46
CA GLU A 189 -16.58 -26.05 6.80
C GLU A 189 -15.37 -26.25 5.87
N LYS A 190 -15.30 -25.54 4.74
CA LYS A 190 -14.15 -25.61 3.83
C LYS A 190 -12.98 -24.75 4.30
N GLY A 191 -11.81 -25.06 3.75
CA GLY A 191 -10.57 -24.32 4.03
C GLY A 191 -9.61 -25.05 4.93
N ASN A 192 -8.47 -24.41 5.17
CA ASN A 192 -7.45 -24.89 6.10
C ASN A 192 -7.83 -24.58 7.56
N ALA A 193 -7.02 -25.03 8.52
CA ALA A 193 -7.27 -24.80 9.94
C ALA A 193 -7.42 -23.31 10.27
N LEU A 194 -6.53 -22.46 9.74
CA LEU A 194 -6.56 -21.02 9.97
C LEU A 194 -7.90 -20.40 9.56
N VAL A 195 -8.41 -20.73 8.36
CA VAL A 195 -9.68 -20.21 7.86
C VAL A 195 -10.85 -20.68 8.74
N LYS A 196 -10.90 -21.98 9.06
CA LYS A 196 -11.96 -22.57 9.90
C LYS A 196 -12.02 -21.96 11.31
N GLU A 197 -10.84 -21.68 11.90
CA GLU A 197 -10.76 -21.05 13.21
C GLU A 197 -11.05 -19.53 13.17
N THR A 198 -10.76 -18.87 12.04
CA THR A 198 -10.99 -17.43 11.86
C THR A 198 -12.45 -17.11 11.54
N PHE A 199 -13.11 -17.97 10.76
CA PHE A 199 -14.46 -17.72 10.24
C PHE A 199 -15.47 -17.37 11.33
N PRO A 200 -15.60 -18.16 12.45
CA PRO A 200 -16.53 -17.81 13.53
C PRO A 200 -16.19 -16.46 14.19
N LEU A 201 -14.89 -16.13 14.37
CA LEU A 201 -14.48 -14.85 14.94
C LEU A 201 -14.91 -13.65 14.08
N LEU A 202 -14.84 -13.79 12.75
CA LEU A 202 -15.29 -12.76 11.82
C LEU A 202 -16.82 -12.66 11.81
N LYS A 203 -17.52 -13.79 11.90
CA LYS A 203 -18.99 -13.88 11.87
C LYS A 203 -19.62 -13.25 13.13
N GLU A 204 -18.99 -13.41 14.28
CA GLU A 204 -19.41 -12.84 15.56
C GLU A 204 -19.00 -11.37 15.76
N CYS A 205 -18.13 -10.84 14.90
CA CYS A 205 -17.63 -9.49 15.03
C CYS A 205 -18.63 -8.46 14.49
N GLU A 206 -19.28 -7.72 15.37
CA GLU A 206 -20.26 -6.67 15.03
C GLU A 206 -19.65 -5.42 14.40
N ASP A 207 -18.32 -5.22 14.55
CA ASP A 207 -17.60 -4.02 14.05
C ASP A 207 -17.32 -4.07 12.54
N ILE A 208 -17.65 -5.17 11.85
CA ILE A 208 -17.39 -5.37 10.42
C ILE A 208 -18.63 -5.91 9.70
N ASN A 209 -18.76 -5.60 8.44
CA ASN A 209 -19.80 -6.20 7.58
C ASN A 209 -19.26 -7.49 6.94
N PHE A 210 -19.20 -8.57 7.71
CA PHE A 210 -18.70 -9.85 7.23
C PHE A 210 -19.74 -10.54 6.33
N VAL A 211 -19.31 -10.84 5.08
CA VAL A 211 -20.18 -11.46 4.05
C VAL A 211 -19.83 -12.93 3.77
N GLY A 212 -18.91 -13.52 4.55
CA GLY A 212 -18.54 -14.93 4.43
C GLY A 212 -17.24 -15.19 3.70
N SER A 213 -17.15 -16.35 3.05
CA SER A 213 -15.99 -16.77 2.26
C SER A 213 -16.01 -16.18 0.85
N ILE A 214 -14.81 -15.94 0.28
CA ILE A 214 -14.62 -15.57 -1.12
C ILE A 214 -13.62 -16.52 -1.78
N GLU A 215 -13.97 -17.09 -2.93
CA GLU A 215 -13.04 -17.85 -3.76
C GLU A 215 -12.17 -16.89 -4.59
N ALA A 216 -10.93 -17.29 -4.89
CA ALA A 216 -10.00 -16.45 -5.63
C ALA A 216 -10.54 -16.01 -7.02
N ARG A 217 -11.41 -16.81 -7.65
CA ARG A 217 -12.06 -16.48 -8.93
C ARG A 217 -13.09 -15.36 -8.83
N GLU A 218 -13.66 -15.12 -7.64
CA GLU A 218 -14.67 -14.07 -7.41
C GLU A 218 -14.01 -12.69 -7.12
N ILE A 219 -12.72 -12.69 -6.77
CA ILE A 219 -11.99 -11.46 -6.47
C ILE A 219 -12.00 -10.46 -7.63
N PRO A 220 -11.70 -10.86 -8.90
CA PRO A 220 -11.76 -9.94 -10.04
C PRO A 220 -13.15 -9.35 -10.29
N HIS A 221 -14.21 -10.01 -9.86
CA HIS A 221 -15.60 -9.56 -10.02
C HIS A 221 -16.06 -8.59 -8.92
N GLY A 222 -15.23 -8.35 -7.88
CA GLY A 222 -15.58 -7.44 -6.78
C GLY A 222 -16.56 -8.06 -5.79
N GLY A 223 -16.38 -9.34 -5.47
CA GLY A 223 -17.21 -10.08 -4.51
C GLY A 223 -17.18 -9.51 -3.09
N ALA A 224 -16.10 -8.82 -2.71
CA ALA A 224 -15.95 -8.12 -1.42
C ALA A 224 -15.08 -6.87 -1.58
N ASP A 225 -15.20 -5.93 -0.62
CA ASP A 225 -14.45 -4.68 -0.61
C ASP A 225 -13.16 -4.82 0.22
N VAL A 226 -13.16 -5.69 1.24
CA VAL A 226 -11.99 -6.09 2.04
C VAL A 226 -11.84 -7.60 1.95
N ILE A 227 -10.70 -8.06 1.45
CA ILE A 227 -10.39 -9.47 1.19
C ILE A 227 -9.29 -9.89 2.17
N VAL A 228 -9.67 -10.69 3.17
CA VAL A 228 -8.79 -11.08 4.28
C VAL A 228 -8.13 -12.43 4.01
N CYS A 229 -6.83 -12.49 4.17
CA CYS A 229 -6.03 -13.72 4.10
C CYS A 229 -4.72 -13.56 4.90
N GLU A 230 -3.95 -14.63 5.04
CA GLU A 230 -2.57 -14.53 5.51
C GLU A 230 -1.62 -14.16 4.35
N ALA A 231 -0.41 -13.73 4.69
CA ALA A 231 0.49 -13.08 3.74
C ALA A 231 0.95 -13.96 2.58
N PHE A 232 1.04 -15.30 2.75
CA PHE A 232 1.43 -16.19 1.65
C PHE A 232 0.35 -16.22 0.57
N VAL A 233 -0.90 -16.48 0.97
CA VAL A 233 -2.05 -16.47 0.05
C VAL A 233 -2.22 -15.10 -0.59
N GLY A 234 -2.17 -14.03 0.19
CA GLY A 234 -2.32 -12.67 -0.32
C GLY A 234 -1.23 -12.30 -1.32
N ASN A 235 0.03 -12.64 -1.03
CA ASN A 235 1.12 -12.39 -1.98
C ASN A 235 1.01 -13.21 -3.28
N VAL A 236 0.55 -14.47 -3.19
CA VAL A 236 0.29 -15.31 -4.36
C VAL A 236 -0.82 -14.69 -5.22
N ILE A 237 -1.93 -14.27 -4.62
CA ILE A 237 -3.02 -13.61 -5.32
C ILE A 237 -2.52 -12.33 -5.99
N LEU A 238 -1.84 -11.45 -5.25
CA LEU A 238 -1.33 -10.19 -5.76
C LEU A 238 -0.39 -10.39 -6.95
N LYS A 239 0.60 -11.28 -6.82
CA LYS A 239 1.58 -11.55 -7.89
C LYS A 239 0.97 -12.21 -9.12
N LEU A 240 0.00 -13.10 -8.93
CA LEU A 240 -0.75 -13.67 -10.04
C LEU A 240 -1.58 -12.60 -10.77
N TYR A 241 -2.23 -11.71 -9.99
CA TYR A 241 -3.03 -10.61 -10.51
C TYR A 241 -2.20 -9.63 -11.35
N GLU A 242 -1.05 -9.20 -10.82
CA GLU A 242 -0.09 -8.34 -11.52
C GLU A 242 0.44 -9.01 -12.80
N GLY A 243 0.89 -10.27 -12.70
CA GLY A 243 1.45 -11.01 -13.81
C GLY A 243 0.45 -11.28 -14.91
N LEU A 244 -0.76 -11.72 -14.58
CA LEU A 244 -1.83 -11.99 -15.55
C LEU A 244 -2.27 -10.71 -16.25
N SER A 245 -2.47 -9.62 -15.53
CA SER A 245 -2.86 -8.32 -16.09
C SER A 245 -1.81 -7.82 -17.09
N SER A 246 -0.54 -7.86 -16.72
CA SER A 246 0.58 -7.47 -17.57
C SER A 246 0.66 -8.32 -18.85
N THR A 247 0.52 -9.64 -18.70
CA THR A 247 0.56 -10.60 -19.82
C THR A 247 -0.60 -10.37 -20.78
N LEU A 248 -1.84 -10.24 -20.28
CA LEU A 248 -3.03 -10.01 -21.12
C LEU A 248 -2.92 -8.71 -21.91
N ILE A 249 -2.51 -7.61 -21.25
CA ILE A 249 -2.30 -6.32 -21.91
C ILE A 249 -1.23 -6.46 -23.00
N GLY A 250 -0.14 -7.18 -22.72
CA GLY A 250 0.93 -7.45 -23.69
C GLY A 250 0.46 -8.21 -24.91
N VAL A 251 -0.30 -9.30 -24.72
CA VAL A 251 -0.86 -10.13 -25.80
C VAL A 251 -1.86 -9.34 -26.64
N ILE A 252 -2.77 -8.59 -26.00
CA ILE A 252 -3.74 -7.74 -26.71
C ILE A 252 -3.00 -6.69 -27.55
N LYS A 253 -2.00 -6.00 -26.97
CA LYS A 253 -1.19 -5.03 -27.70
C LYS A 253 -0.47 -5.63 -28.89
N ALA A 254 0.14 -6.81 -28.74
CA ALA A 254 0.81 -7.51 -29.83
C ALA A 254 -0.18 -7.86 -30.96
N GLY A 255 -1.37 -8.37 -30.65
CA GLY A 255 -2.43 -8.65 -31.62
C GLY A 255 -2.88 -7.39 -32.37
N LEU A 256 -3.13 -6.30 -31.65
CA LEU A 256 -3.54 -5.02 -32.23
C LEU A 256 -2.45 -4.40 -33.14
N MET A 257 -1.18 -4.71 -32.89
CA MET A 257 -0.04 -4.21 -33.67
C MET A 257 0.42 -5.17 -34.78
N SER A 258 -0.25 -6.31 -34.98
CA SER A 258 0.19 -7.37 -35.88
C SER A 258 0.18 -7.01 -37.38
N ASN A 259 -0.75 -6.17 -37.82
CA ASN A 259 -0.90 -5.77 -39.24
C ASN A 259 -1.51 -4.36 -39.37
N LEU A 260 -1.51 -3.79 -40.57
CA LEU A 260 -1.96 -2.42 -40.81
C LEU A 260 -3.46 -2.22 -40.50
N LYS A 261 -4.30 -3.18 -40.81
CA LYS A 261 -5.76 -3.11 -40.54
C LYS A 261 -6.02 -3.12 -39.04
N SER A 262 -5.33 -3.99 -38.27
CA SER A 262 -5.42 -4.06 -36.81
C SER A 262 -4.92 -2.77 -36.16
N LYS A 263 -3.83 -2.16 -36.65
CA LYS A 263 -3.33 -0.87 -36.16
C LYS A 263 -4.33 0.27 -36.36
N ILE A 264 -4.99 0.35 -37.53
CA ILE A 264 -6.03 1.38 -37.78
C ILE A 264 -7.22 1.14 -36.85
N GLY A 265 -7.71 -0.10 -36.72
CA GLY A 265 -8.78 -0.43 -35.78
C GLY A 265 -8.42 -0.10 -34.34
N ALA A 266 -7.19 -0.41 -33.91
CA ALA A 266 -6.68 -0.06 -32.59
C ALA A 266 -6.65 1.44 -32.35
N ALA A 267 -6.22 2.25 -33.33
CA ALA A 267 -6.19 3.70 -33.22
C ALA A 267 -7.61 4.28 -33.02
N LEU A 268 -8.61 3.75 -33.72
CA LEU A 268 -10.01 4.15 -33.58
C LEU A 268 -10.59 3.75 -32.21
N ALA A 269 -10.24 2.56 -31.69
CA ALA A 269 -10.70 2.05 -30.41
C ALA A 269 -9.94 2.63 -29.18
N LEU A 270 -8.77 3.23 -29.40
CA LEU A 270 -7.85 3.66 -28.36
C LEU A 270 -8.46 4.55 -27.27
N PRO A 271 -9.34 5.56 -27.60
CA PRO A 271 -9.96 6.40 -26.57
C PRO A 271 -10.84 5.58 -25.60
N SER A 272 -11.66 4.65 -26.14
CA SER A 272 -12.52 3.78 -25.35
C SER A 272 -11.70 2.78 -24.52
N LEU A 273 -10.68 2.17 -25.11
CA LEU A 273 -9.77 1.26 -24.40
C LEU A 273 -9.03 1.97 -23.26
N LYS A 274 -8.53 3.18 -23.48
CA LYS A 274 -7.88 3.99 -22.40
C LYS A 274 -8.85 4.30 -21.26
N LYS A 275 -10.11 4.64 -21.58
CA LYS A 275 -11.13 4.91 -20.56
C LYS A 275 -11.43 3.65 -19.73
N THR A 276 -11.60 2.50 -20.36
CA THR A 276 -11.86 1.22 -19.70
C THR A 276 -10.65 0.80 -18.84
N LEU A 277 -9.44 0.82 -19.40
CA LEU A 277 -8.23 0.43 -18.67
C LEU A 277 -7.90 1.37 -17.51
N LYS A 278 -8.31 2.63 -17.58
CA LYS A 278 -8.15 3.57 -16.45
C LYS A 278 -8.96 3.15 -15.23
N ALA A 279 -10.11 2.49 -15.41
CA ALA A 279 -10.90 1.97 -14.30
C ALA A 279 -10.17 0.82 -13.57
N PHE A 280 -9.27 0.10 -14.25
CA PHE A 280 -8.42 -0.95 -13.69
C PHE A 280 -7.05 -0.45 -13.18
N ASP A 281 -6.83 0.87 -13.13
CA ASP A 281 -5.58 1.46 -12.66
C ASP A 281 -5.65 1.72 -11.14
N ALA A 282 -5.23 0.74 -10.34
CA ALA A 282 -5.15 0.88 -8.89
C ALA A 282 -4.08 1.89 -8.42
N SER A 283 -3.16 2.30 -9.31
CA SER A 283 -2.09 3.24 -8.97
C SER A 283 -2.60 4.61 -8.52
N GLN A 284 -3.84 4.97 -8.88
CA GLN A 284 -4.48 6.22 -8.45
C GLN A 284 -4.77 6.27 -6.93
N TYR A 285 -4.77 5.12 -6.24
CA TYR A 285 -5.02 5.02 -4.81
C TYR A 285 -3.73 5.00 -3.97
N GLY A 286 -2.57 5.16 -4.62
CA GLY A 286 -1.26 5.17 -3.96
C GLY A 286 -0.63 3.78 -3.86
N GLY A 287 0.27 3.62 -2.87
CA GLY A 287 0.94 2.35 -2.59
C GLY A 287 0.18 1.47 -1.59
N ALA A 288 0.79 0.36 -1.22
CA ALA A 288 0.29 -0.53 -0.17
C ALA A 288 0.67 0.03 1.22
N PRO A 289 -0.29 0.46 2.06
CA PRO A 289 0.00 0.87 3.41
C PRO A 289 0.32 -0.33 4.30
N LEU A 290 1.23 -0.14 5.24
CA LEU A 290 1.47 -1.04 6.36
C LEU A 290 0.63 -0.55 7.54
N LEU A 291 -0.53 -1.14 7.74
CA LEU A 291 -1.52 -0.69 8.72
C LEU A 291 -1.15 -1.10 10.16
N GLY A 292 -1.58 -0.31 11.14
CA GLY A 292 -1.37 -0.62 12.56
C GLY A 292 0.01 -0.27 13.11
N LEU A 293 0.77 0.59 12.43
CA LEU A 293 2.00 1.21 12.93
C LEU A 293 1.71 2.57 13.59
N ASN A 294 2.61 3.03 14.47
CA ASN A 294 2.52 4.34 15.12
C ASN A 294 2.66 5.54 14.16
N GLY A 295 3.03 5.30 12.91
CA GLY A 295 3.09 6.26 11.82
C GLY A 295 2.88 5.53 10.49
N LEU A 296 2.36 6.22 9.48
CA LEU A 296 2.08 5.60 8.19
C LEU A 296 3.38 5.24 7.45
N VAL A 297 3.45 3.99 7.01
CA VAL A 297 4.48 3.50 6.08
C VAL A 297 3.78 2.98 4.83
N VAL A 298 4.14 3.51 3.68
CA VAL A 298 3.57 3.13 2.38
C VAL A 298 4.64 2.49 1.52
N LYS A 299 4.38 1.29 1.03
CA LYS A 299 5.22 0.57 0.08
C LYS A 299 4.65 0.72 -1.34
N THR A 300 5.41 1.33 -2.24
CA THR A 300 5.07 1.36 -3.66
C THR A 300 5.78 0.24 -4.42
N HIS A 301 5.36 -0.07 -5.64
CA HIS A 301 6.02 -1.08 -6.46
C HIS A 301 7.45 -0.64 -6.82
N GLY A 302 8.40 -1.59 -6.97
CA GLY A 302 9.79 -1.27 -7.34
C GLY A 302 9.91 -0.52 -8.66
N SER A 303 9.03 -0.82 -9.63
CA SER A 303 8.98 -0.15 -10.93
C SER A 303 8.10 1.11 -10.97
N SER A 304 7.65 1.63 -9.81
CA SER A 304 6.81 2.83 -9.73
C SER A 304 7.42 4.02 -10.46
N LYS A 305 6.56 4.80 -11.10
CA LYS A 305 6.89 6.05 -11.76
C LYS A 305 6.38 7.25 -10.95
N ALA A 306 6.68 8.44 -11.41
CA ALA A 306 6.32 9.68 -10.73
C ALA A 306 4.85 9.77 -10.33
N LYS A 307 3.93 9.32 -11.19
CA LYS A 307 2.48 9.31 -10.91
C LYS A 307 2.13 8.48 -9.67
N GLU A 308 2.66 7.25 -9.56
CA GLU A 308 2.40 6.38 -8.41
C GLU A 308 3.02 6.94 -7.12
N ILE A 309 4.18 7.55 -7.21
CA ILE A 309 4.81 8.24 -6.07
C ILE A 309 3.96 9.43 -5.63
N THR A 310 3.53 10.28 -6.57
CA THR A 310 2.63 11.41 -6.29
C THR A 310 1.34 10.95 -5.59
N ASN A 311 0.69 9.90 -6.09
CA ASN A 311 -0.53 9.36 -5.50
C ASN A 311 -0.28 8.75 -4.10
N SER A 312 0.89 8.16 -3.86
CA SER A 312 1.26 7.66 -2.53
C SER A 312 1.47 8.79 -1.52
N ILE A 313 1.99 9.94 -1.98
CA ILE A 313 2.08 11.14 -1.14
C ILE A 313 0.67 11.68 -0.82
N TYR A 314 -0.25 11.72 -1.79
CA TYR A 314 -1.64 12.12 -1.56
C TYR A 314 -2.39 11.17 -0.62
N GLN A 315 -2.14 9.87 -0.72
CA GLN A 315 -2.65 8.86 0.23
C GLN A 315 -2.21 9.19 1.66
N CYS A 316 -0.95 9.64 1.86
CA CYS A 316 -0.46 10.05 3.17
C CYS A 316 -1.23 11.25 3.73
N VAL A 317 -1.62 12.20 2.87
CA VAL A 317 -2.43 13.36 3.30
C VAL A 317 -3.80 12.90 3.79
N THR A 318 -4.51 12.11 2.98
CA THR A 318 -5.84 11.58 3.36
C THR A 318 -5.77 10.76 4.65
N PHE A 319 -4.76 9.88 4.76
CA PHE A 319 -4.59 9.04 5.95
C PHE A 319 -4.41 9.86 7.23
N ARG A 320 -3.66 10.97 7.14
CA ARG A 320 -3.44 11.87 8.26
C ARG A 320 -4.66 12.73 8.58
N GLU A 321 -5.34 13.30 7.55
CA GLU A 321 -6.52 14.14 7.73
C GLU A 321 -7.66 13.37 8.40
N GLU A 322 -7.85 12.11 8.02
CA GLU A 322 -8.88 11.22 8.56
C GLU A 322 -8.46 10.55 9.90
N ASN A 323 -7.28 10.86 10.45
CA ASN A 323 -6.77 10.30 11.71
C ASN A 323 -6.83 8.77 11.81
N ILE A 324 -6.52 8.07 10.74
CA ILE A 324 -6.73 6.61 10.59
C ILE A 324 -6.09 5.80 11.73
N ASN A 325 -4.90 6.18 12.19
CA ASN A 325 -4.22 5.48 13.29
C ASN A 325 -5.00 5.54 14.61
N GLU A 326 -5.66 6.65 14.93
CA GLU A 326 -6.47 6.76 16.14
C GLU A 326 -7.77 5.96 16.00
N ILE A 327 -8.42 5.99 14.83
CA ILE A 327 -9.60 5.16 14.56
C ILE A 327 -9.25 3.65 14.66
N ILE A 328 -8.13 3.23 14.08
CA ILE A 328 -7.65 1.84 14.20
C ILE A 328 -7.42 1.47 15.66
N LYS A 329 -6.78 2.35 16.43
CA LYS A 329 -6.51 2.14 17.85
C LYS A 329 -7.79 1.98 18.66
N GLU A 330 -8.74 2.87 18.48
CA GLU A 330 -10.05 2.84 19.15
C GLU A 330 -10.79 1.54 18.83
N ARG A 331 -10.96 1.18 17.55
CA ARG A 331 -11.69 -0.04 17.14
C ARG A 331 -11.01 -1.35 17.55
N ILE A 332 -9.70 -1.37 17.81
CA ILE A 332 -8.98 -2.60 18.17
C ILE A 332 -8.73 -2.72 19.67
N VAL A 333 -8.52 -1.60 20.37
CA VAL A 333 -8.17 -1.63 21.81
C VAL A 333 -9.43 -1.64 22.67
N ASP A 334 -10.47 -0.89 22.31
CA ASP A 334 -11.68 -0.78 23.11
C ASP A 334 -12.56 -2.04 23.05
N SER A 335 -12.47 -2.83 21.96
CA SER A 335 -13.13 -4.13 21.89
C SER A 335 -12.58 -5.17 22.89
N LYS A 336 -11.39 -4.94 23.47
CA LYS A 336 -10.83 -5.82 24.53
C LYS A 336 -11.26 -5.44 25.93
N ASN A 337 -11.60 -4.17 26.18
CA ASN A 337 -12.08 -3.76 27.49
C ASN A 337 -13.52 -4.24 27.76
N ASN A 338 -14.27 -4.56 26.72
CA ASN A 338 -15.64 -5.12 26.83
C ASN A 338 -15.65 -6.65 27.01
N GLU A 339 -14.52 -7.34 26.80
CA GLU A 339 -14.40 -8.80 27.01
C GLU A 339 -13.82 -9.15 28.40
N GLU A 340 -13.32 -8.18 29.16
CA GLU A 340 -12.75 -8.37 30.50
C GLU A 340 -13.68 -7.83 31.63
N GLU A 341 -14.87 -7.29 31.31
CA GLU A 341 -15.96 -7.00 32.26
C GLU A 341 -17.08 -8.10 32.17
#